data_225ea4431ec03ec0f4f92e5792f941fa
#
_entry.id   225ea4431ec03ec0f4f92e5792f941fa
#
_cell.length_a   1.000
_cell.length_b   1.000
_cell.length_c   1.000
_cell.angle_alpha   90.00
_cell.angle_beta   90.00
_cell.angle_gamma   90.00
#
_symmetry.space_group_name_H-M   'P 1'
#
loop_
_entity.id
_entity.type
_entity.pdbx_description
1 polymer ?
#
loop_
_entity_poly.entity_id
_entity_poly.type
_entity_poly.pdbx_seq_one_letter_code
_entity_poly.pdbx_strand_id
1 'polypeptide(L)'
;MKPLQFGLALAATLAVPLTVAPAFAQGGKSGVERLYILNCGEGVAGDISRWSPGVNVGKSMDFVDSCYLIKHGQGWLLWDTGLTDAIAAMPEGQRPADPRMTHWRRPKTLAAQLDQLGVKPSDIKYVAVSHTHPDHIGNMTLFPQSMLLVQKAEYEWPAPLARVSNRTIR
;
A
#
# COMPACT_ATOMS: atom_id res chain seq x y z
N MET A 1 -9.40 66.01 66.29
CA MET A 1 -9.59 64.57 66.01
C MET A 1 -10.38 64.44 64.73
N LYS A 2 -9.76 64.01 63.58
CA LYS A 2 -10.46 63.86 62.31
C LYS A 2 -10.78 62.40 62.09
N PRO A 3 -11.95 61.97 61.63
CA PRO A 3 -12.22 60.55 61.34
C PRO A 3 -11.64 60.14 59.99
N LEU A 4 -11.01 58.95 60.01
CA LEU A 4 -10.45 58.26 58.86
C LEU A 4 -11.62 57.60 58.08
N GLN A 5 -11.84 58.02 56.83
CA GLN A 5 -12.76 57.32 55.90
C GLN A 5 -12.02 56.20 55.18
N PHE A 6 -12.43 54.96 55.41
CA PHE A 6 -12.02 53.82 54.60
C PHE A 6 -12.91 53.75 53.35
N GLY A 7 -12.33 54.02 52.22
CA GLY A 7 -12.95 53.77 50.91
C GLY A 7 -12.85 52.29 50.56
N LEU A 8 -13.99 51.64 50.38
CA LEU A 8 -14.09 50.25 49.89
C LEU A 8 -13.97 50.26 48.38
N ALA A 9 -12.85 49.79 47.86
CA ALA A 9 -12.71 49.63 46.40
C ALA A 9 -13.36 48.31 45.96
N LEU A 10 -14.44 48.39 45.22
CA LEU A 10 -15.15 47.26 44.61
C LEU A 10 -14.40 46.84 43.35
N ALA A 11 -13.66 45.72 43.39
CA ALA A 11 -13.03 45.15 42.23
C ALA A 11 -14.08 44.38 41.40
N ALA A 12 -14.48 44.93 40.27
CA ALA A 12 -15.34 44.26 39.32
C ALA A 12 -14.50 43.26 38.49
N THR A 13 -14.62 41.97 38.75
CA THR A 13 -14.06 40.89 37.91
C THR A 13 -14.91 40.72 36.67
N LEU A 14 -14.40 41.17 35.54
CA LEU A 14 -14.96 40.86 34.21
C LEU A 14 -14.71 39.38 33.88
N ALA A 15 -15.73 38.54 34.04
CA ALA A 15 -15.73 37.18 33.54
C ALA A 15 -15.89 37.22 32.01
N VAL A 16 -14.80 36.96 31.27
CA VAL A 16 -14.86 36.78 29.83
C VAL A 16 -15.37 35.34 29.58
N PRO A 17 -16.51 35.14 28.93
CA PRO A 17 -16.97 33.81 28.59
C PRO A 17 -16.01 33.21 27.55
N LEU A 18 -15.29 32.12 27.91
CA LEU A 18 -14.53 31.32 26.98
C LEU A 18 -15.52 30.53 26.11
N THR A 19 -15.92 31.11 24.97
CA THR A 19 -16.68 30.35 23.98
C THR A 19 -15.74 29.39 23.31
N VAL A 20 -15.73 28.13 23.78
CA VAL A 20 -15.13 27.01 23.04
C VAL A 20 -16.02 26.74 21.83
N ALA A 21 -15.67 27.32 20.68
CA ALA A 21 -16.30 26.95 19.43
C ALA A 21 -15.96 25.48 19.17
N PRO A 22 -16.94 24.60 18.91
CA PRO A 22 -16.63 23.25 18.50
C PRO A 22 -15.85 23.34 17.19
N ALA A 23 -14.62 22.86 17.17
CA ALA A 23 -13.86 22.65 15.95
C ALA A 23 -14.61 21.56 15.17
N PHE A 24 -15.55 21.95 14.33
CA PHE A 24 -16.05 21.06 13.30
C PHE A 24 -14.86 20.77 12.40
N ALA A 25 -14.28 19.58 12.55
CA ALA A 25 -13.39 19.05 11.56
C ALA A 25 -14.15 19.15 10.22
N GLN A 26 -13.69 20.02 9.33
CA GLN A 26 -14.21 20.08 7.97
C GLN A 26 -14.04 18.68 7.40
N GLY A 27 -15.15 17.97 7.26
CA GLY A 27 -15.21 16.63 6.70
C GLY A 27 -14.83 16.66 5.24
N GLY A 28 -13.54 16.78 4.96
CA GLY A 28 -13.00 16.20 3.74
C GLY A 28 -13.37 14.73 3.80
N LYS A 29 -13.92 14.16 2.71
CA LYS A 29 -14.24 12.74 2.61
C LYS A 29 -12.97 11.95 2.98
N SER A 30 -12.79 11.67 4.26
CA SER A 30 -11.69 10.88 4.79
C SER A 30 -12.13 9.44 4.74
N GLY A 31 -11.63 8.69 3.78
CA GLY A 31 -11.97 7.28 3.66
C GLY A 31 -11.64 6.69 2.30
N VAL A 32 -11.72 5.39 2.25
CA VAL A 32 -11.61 4.64 1.00
C VAL A 32 -12.89 4.85 0.19
N GLU A 33 -12.75 5.42 -1.01
CA GLU A 33 -13.86 5.65 -1.94
C GLU A 33 -14.14 4.41 -2.78
N ARG A 34 -13.09 3.69 -3.19
CA ARG A 34 -13.15 2.47 -3.99
C ARG A 34 -11.98 1.56 -3.68
N LEU A 35 -12.22 0.27 -3.76
CA LEU A 35 -11.22 -0.78 -3.71
C LEU A 35 -11.43 -1.70 -4.93
N TYR A 36 -10.37 -1.88 -5.71
CA TYR A 36 -10.31 -2.88 -6.77
C TYR A 36 -9.30 -3.95 -6.40
N ILE A 37 -9.69 -5.21 -6.57
CA ILE A 37 -8.79 -6.36 -6.44
C ILE A 37 -8.37 -6.75 -7.84
N LEU A 38 -7.07 -6.72 -8.11
CA LEU A 38 -6.47 -7.02 -9.40
C LEU A 38 -5.81 -8.39 -9.35
N ASN A 39 -5.95 -9.17 -10.43
CA ASN A 39 -5.21 -10.41 -10.58
C ASN A 39 -3.77 -10.07 -11.01
N CYS A 40 -2.85 -10.14 -10.08
CA CYS A 40 -1.45 -9.80 -10.29
C CYS A 40 -0.56 -11.02 -10.55
N GLY A 41 -1.14 -12.20 -10.53
CA GLY A 41 -0.49 -13.45 -10.84
C GLY A 41 -1.34 -14.64 -10.41
N GLU A 42 -1.08 -15.80 -11.03
CA GLU A 42 -1.63 -17.08 -10.66
C GLU A 42 -0.48 -18.06 -10.47
N GLY A 43 -0.52 -18.83 -9.42
CA GLY A 43 0.52 -19.78 -9.08
C GLY A 43 -0.01 -21.18 -8.84
N VAL A 44 0.74 -22.17 -9.30
CA VAL A 44 0.59 -23.57 -8.87
C VAL A 44 1.85 -23.97 -8.13
N ALA A 45 1.75 -24.04 -6.80
CA ALA A 45 2.83 -24.55 -5.98
C ALA A 45 2.90 -26.08 -6.13
N GLY A 46 4.06 -26.61 -6.51
CA GLY A 46 4.23 -28.04 -6.70
C GLY A 46 4.29 -28.82 -5.38
N ASP A 47 4.79 -28.18 -4.32
CA ASP A 47 4.84 -28.78 -2.97
C ASP A 47 4.69 -27.68 -1.91
N ILE A 48 3.53 -27.66 -1.23
CA ILE A 48 3.22 -26.66 -0.20
C ILE A 48 3.94 -26.89 1.13
N SER A 49 4.59 -28.04 1.33
CA SER A 49 5.39 -28.30 2.53
C SER A 49 6.59 -27.35 2.66
N ARG A 50 6.98 -26.68 1.57
CA ARG A 50 8.02 -25.63 1.58
C ARG A 50 7.71 -24.46 2.50
N TRP A 51 6.41 -24.16 2.72
CA TRP A 51 5.96 -23.11 3.66
C TRP A 51 5.68 -23.65 5.07
N SER A 52 5.49 -24.98 5.19
CA SER A 52 5.24 -25.66 6.45
C SER A 52 5.94 -27.02 6.46
N PRO A 53 7.25 -27.05 6.76
CA PRO A 53 8.05 -28.28 6.68
C PRO A 53 7.42 -29.45 7.42
N GLY A 54 7.32 -30.59 6.75
CA GLY A 54 6.73 -31.81 7.29
C GLY A 54 5.20 -31.89 7.20
N VAL A 55 4.50 -30.81 6.78
CA VAL A 55 3.06 -30.79 6.61
C VAL A 55 2.71 -30.73 5.12
N ASN A 56 1.78 -31.60 4.69
CA ASN A 56 1.32 -31.65 3.28
C ASN A 56 2.45 -31.91 2.26
N VAL A 57 3.44 -32.69 2.61
CA VAL A 57 4.57 -33.05 1.73
C VAL A 57 4.07 -33.65 0.41
N GLY A 58 4.55 -33.11 -0.72
CA GLY A 58 4.18 -33.52 -2.06
C GLY A 58 2.79 -33.09 -2.53
N LYS A 59 2.06 -32.28 -1.75
CA LYS A 59 0.76 -31.74 -2.19
C LYS A 59 0.97 -30.43 -2.94
N SER A 60 0.33 -30.31 -4.10
CA SER A 60 0.25 -29.06 -4.85
C SER A 60 -0.94 -28.21 -4.39
N MET A 61 -0.89 -26.91 -4.70
CA MET A 61 -1.97 -25.97 -4.43
C MET A 61 -1.96 -24.81 -5.44
N ASP A 62 -3.14 -24.49 -5.94
CA ASP A 62 -3.36 -23.29 -6.73
C ASP A 62 -3.59 -22.09 -5.83
N PHE A 63 -3.09 -20.93 -6.21
CA PHE A 63 -3.31 -19.67 -5.50
C PHE A 63 -3.22 -18.47 -6.44
N VAL A 64 -3.71 -17.33 -5.98
CA VAL A 64 -3.71 -16.07 -6.72
C VAL A 64 -2.85 -15.07 -5.96
N ASP A 65 -2.01 -14.36 -6.69
CA ASP A 65 -1.33 -13.18 -6.24
C ASP A 65 -2.22 -11.96 -6.54
N SER A 66 -2.65 -11.26 -5.50
CA SER A 66 -3.59 -10.15 -5.61
C SER A 66 -2.90 -8.81 -5.33
N CYS A 67 -3.14 -7.83 -6.20
CA CYS A 67 -2.84 -6.43 -5.90
C CYS A 67 -4.13 -5.68 -5.57
N TYR A 68 -4.01 -4.60 -4.80
CA TYR A 68 -5.16 -3.81 -4.39
C TYR A 68 -4.98 -2.36 -4.82
N LEU A 69 -5.88 -1.89 -5.70
CA LEU A 69 -5.91 -0.50 -6.12
C LEU A 69 -6.98 0.24 -5.31
N ILE A 70 -6.55 1.23 -4.57
CA ILE A 70 -7.36 1.94 -3.58
C ILE A 70 -7.51 3.40 -4.00
N LYS A 71 -8.75 3.85 -4.17
CA LYS A 71 -9.08 5.27 -4.35
C LYS A 71 -9.37 5.90 -3.01
N HIS A 72 -8.67 6.97 -2.72
CA HIS A 72 -8.85 7.82 -1.53
C HIS A 72 -8.91 9.28 -1.96
N GLY A 73 -9.50 10.16 -1.15
CA GLY A 73 -9.60 11.59 -1.45
C GLY A 73 -8.27 12.28 -1.79
N GLN A 74 -7.15 11.72 -1.36
CA GLN A 74 -5.80 12.22 -1.66
C GLN A 74 -5.16 11.60 -2.92
N GLY A 75 -5.83 10.71 -3.63
CA GLY A 75 -5.32 10.07 -4.84
C GLY A 75 -5.45 8.55 -4.84
N TRP A 76 -4.66 7.91 -5.70
CA TRP A 76 -4.61 6.46 -5.81
C TRP A 76 -3.42 5.89 -5.02
N LEU A 77 -3.67 4.76 -4.36
CA LEU A 77 -2.65 3.89 -3.78
C LEU A 77 -2.77 2.52 -4.42
N LEU A 78 -1.64 1.97 -4.84
CA LEU A 78 -1.53 0.59 -5.28
C LEU A 78 -0.75 -0.19 -4.20
N TRP A 79 -1.35 -1.27 -3.69
CA TRP A 79 -0.72 -2.20 -2.76
C TRP A 79 -0.27 -3.43 -3.54
N ASP A 80 1.02 -3.69 -3.56
CA ASP A 80 1.77 -4.63 -4.37
C ASP A 80 1.65 -4.36 -5.89
N THR A 81 2.61 -4.85 -6.65
CA THR A 81 2.64 -4.69 -8.11
C THR A 81 2.65 -6.02 -8.85
N GLY A 82 2.61 -7.11 -8.09
CA GLY A 82 2.49 -8.46 -8.59
C GLY A 82 3.73 -8.98 -9.34
N LEU A 83 3.55 -10.12 -9.98
CA LEU A 83 4.51 -10.69 -10.92
C LEU A 83 4.82 -9.72 -12.05
N THR A 84 6.03 -9.78 -12.59
CA THR A 84 6.39 -8.98 -13.78
C THR A 84 5.42 -9.20 -14.94
N ASP A 85 5.03 -8.12 -15.62
CA ASP A 85 4.15 -8.16 -16.78
C ASP A 85 4.75 -8.98 -17.95
N ALA A 86 6.06 -9.21 -17.97
CA ALA A 86 6.73 -10.06 -18.96
C ALA A 86 6.18 -11.51 -18.97
N ILE A 87 5.68 -12.01 -17.84
CA ILE A 87 5.10 -13.36 -17.76
C ILE A 87 3.80 -13.46 -18.56
N ALA A 88 3.05 -12.37 -18.74
CA ALA A 88 1.83 -12.36 -19.53
C ALA A 88 2.06 -12.65 -21.03
N ALA A 89 3.28 -12.45 -21.51
CA ALA A 89 3.69 -12.80 -22.88
C ALA A 89 4.15 -14.26 -23.03
N MET A 90 4.20 -15.04 -21.94
CA MET A 90 4.61 -16.43 -21.96
C MET A 90 3.38 -17.35 -22.04
N PRO A 91 3.12 -18.05 -23.18
CA PRO A 91 1.90 -18.88 -23.33
C PRO A 91 1.74 -19.94 -22.23
N GLU A 92 2.86 -20.55 -21.82
CA GLU A 92 2.89 -21.56 -20.76
C GLU A 92 3.19 -20.99 -19.36
N GLY A 93 3.31 -19.67 -19.25
CA GLY A 93 3.78 -19.03 -18.03
C GLY A 93 5.27 -19.33 -17.73
N GLN A 94 5.70 -19.01 -16.53
CA GLN A 94 7.07 -19.23 -16.06
C GLN A 94 7.15 -20.54 -15.26
N ARG A 95 7.68 -21.58 -15.88
CA ARG A 95 7.90 -22.88 -15.24
C ARG A 95 9.23 -22.89 -14.48
N PRO A 96 9.27 -23.33 -13.23
CA PRO A 96 10.51 -23.51 -12.51
C PRO A 96 11.23 -24.79 -12.97
N ALA A 97 12.56 -24.83 -12.79
CA ALA A 97 13.34 -26.05 -13.04
C ALA A 97 13.02 -27.15 -12.02
N ASP A 98 12.81 -26.80 -10.76
CA ASP A 98 12.34 -27.74 -9.71
C ASP A 98 10.81 -27.75 -9.70
N PRO A 99 10.17 -28.90 -10.01
CA PRO A 99 8.70 -29.01 -10.06
C PRO A 99 8.01 -28.80 -8.70
N ARG A 100 8.74 -28.81 -7.59
CA ARG A 100 8.19 -28.48 -6.26
C ARG A 100 7.98 -26.98 -6.08
N MET A 101 8.67 -26.16 -6.87
CA MET A 101 8.54 -24.71 -6.86
C MET A 101 7.25 -24.27 -7.54
N THR A 102 6.99 -22.98 -7.53
CA THR A 102 5.76 -22.42 -8.09
C THR A 102 5.89 -22.23 -9.61
N HIS A 103 4.95 -22.80 -10.35
CA HIS A 103 4.69 -22.43 -11.74
C HIS A 103 3.81 -21.20 -11.77
N TRP A 104 4.31 -20.12 -12.33
CA TRP A 104 3.64 -18.83 -12.38
C TRP A 104 3.00 -18.55 -13.73
N ARG A 105 1.81 -17.97 -13.71
CA ARG A 105 1.09 -17.44 -14.86
C ARG A 105 0.63 -16.02 -14.57
N ARG A 106 0.43 -15.25 -15.63
CA ARG A 106 -0.15 -13.91 -15.55
C ARG A 106 -1.13 -13.73 -16.69
N PRO A 107 -2.44 -13.88 -16.46
CA PRO A 107 -3.46 -13.81 -17.52
C PRO A 107 -3.55 -12.44 -18.18
N LYS A 108 -3.30 -11.37 -17.42
CA LYS A 108 -3.35 -9.98 -17.87
C LYS A 108 -2.29 -9.14 -17.18
N THR A 109 -1.65 -8.24 -17.94
CA THR A 109 -0.69 -7.30 -17.38
C THR A 109 -1.33 -6.33 -16.38
N LEU A 110 -0.56 -5.85 -15.42
CA LEU A 110 -1.01 -4.80 -14.49
C LEU A 110 -1.38 -3.53 -15.27
N ALA A 111 -0.56 -3.16 -16.25
CA ALA A 111 -0.84 -2.01 -17.11
C ALA A 111 -2.20 -2.10 -17.81
N ALA A 112 -2.54 -3.27 -18.39
CA ALA A 112 -3.84 -3.46 -19.05
C ALA A 112 -5.03 -3.44 -18.08
N GLN A 113 -4.86 -3.90 -16.84
CA GLN A 113 -5.92 -3.84 -15.83
C GLN A 113 -6.16 -2.39 -15.36
N LEU A 114 -5.09 -1.62 -15.18
CA LEU A 114 -5.19 -0.20 -14.86
C LEU A 114 -5.88 0.59 -15.99
N ASP A 115 -5.51 0.32 -17.24
CA ASP A 115 -6.12 0.95 -18.43
C ASP A 115 -7.63 0.67 -18.51
N GLN A 116 -8.08 -0.56 -18.24
CA GLN A 116 -9.50 -0.91 -18.17
C GLN A 116 -10.28 -0.12 -17.11
N LEU A 117 -9.61 0.31 -16.06
CA LEU A 117 -10.19 1.15 -14.99
C LEU A 117 -10.08 2.65 -15.30
N GLY A 118 -9.46 3.02 -16.44
CA GLY A 118 -9.17 4.42 -16.80
C GLY A 118 -8.13 5.06 -15.87
N VAL A 119 -7.25 4.28 -15.24
CA VAL A 119 -6.22 4.76 -14.32
C VAL A 119 -4.86 4.61 -14.97
N LYS A 120 -4.14 5.71 -15.13
CA LYS A 120 -2.78 5.69 -15.66
C LYS A 120 -1.79 5.40 -14.51
N PRO A 121 -0.65 4.75 -14.77
CA PRO A 121 0.41 4.60 -13.77
C PRO A 121 0.83 5.93 -13.13
N SER A 122 0.81 7.02 -13.90
CA SER A 122 1.11 8.39 -13.43
C SER A 122 0.10 8.95 -12.42
N ASP A 123 -1.12 8.41 -12.37
CA ASP A 123 -2.17 8.84 -11.45
C ASP A 123 -1.98 8.22 -10.06
N ILE A 124 -1.15 7.18 -9.97
CA ILE A 124 -0.89 6.46 -8.72
C ILE A 124 0.15 7.22 -7.91
N LYS A 125 -0.34 7.84 -6.83
CA LYS A 125 0.48 8.67 -5.96
C LYS A 125 1.36 7.85 -5.02
N TYR A 126 0.86 6.71 -4.57
CA TYR A 126 1.54 5.84 -3.62
C TYR A 126 1.57 4.41 -4.13
N VAL A 127 2.71 3.76 -4.03
CA VAL A 127 2.85 2.30 -4.16
C VAL A 127 3.33 1.77 -2.83
N ALA A 128 2.52 0.93 -2.20
CA ALA A 128 2.89 0.22 -0.99
C ALA A 128 3.24 -1.23 -1.35
N VAL A 129 4.22 -1.81 -0.67
CA VAL A 129 4.56 -3.23 -0.86
C VAL A 129 4.49 -3.97 0.47
N SER A 130 3.88 -5.14 0.43
CA SER A 130 3.79 -6.03 1.59
C SER A 130 5.16 -6.56 1.99
N HIS A 131 5.95 -6.97 1.00
CA HIS A 131 7.35 -7.40 1.12
C HIS A 131 8.03 -7.41 -0.26
N THR A 132 9.33 -7.71 -0.33
CA THR A 132 10.16 -7.48 -1.51
C THR A 132 10.39 -8.73 -2.37
N HIS A 133 9.53 -9.74 -2.30
CA HIS A 133 9.61 -10.87 -3.23
C HIS A 133 9.19 -10.46 -4.66
N PRO A 134 9.71 -11.15 -5.69
CA PRO A 134 9.47 -10.78 -7.10
C PRO A 134 8.01 -10.77 -7.53
N ASP A 135 7.17 -11.55 -6.88
CA ASP A 135 5.72 -11.63 -7.10
C ASP A 135 4.96 -10.44 -6.49
N HIS A 136 5.60 -9.60 -5.70
CA HIS A 136 5.00 -8.38 -5.13
C HIS A 136 5.57 -7.09 -5.70
N ILE A 137 6.80 -7.11 -6.22
CA ILE A 137 7.49 -5.92 -6.72
C ILE A 137 7.77 -5.95 -8.23
N GLY A 138 7.24 -6.92 -8.96
CA GLY A 138 7.62 -7.21 -10.35
C GLY A 138 7.38 -6.08 -11.34
N ASN A 139 6.50 -5.12 -11.04
CA ASN A 139 6.18 -4.01 -11.94
C ASN A 139 6.44 -2.62 -11.33
N MET A 140 7.31 -2.52 -10.32
CA MET A 140 7.66 -1.24 -9.68
C MET A 140 8.12 -0.17 -10.68
N THR A 141 8.75 -0.58 -11.78
CA THR A 141 9.26 0.33 -12.82
C THR A 141 8.15 1.08 -13.59
N LEU A 142 6.89 0.60 -13.52
CA LEU A 142 5.75 1.29 -14.12
C LEU A 142 5.40 2.57 -13.36
N PHE A 143 5.82 2.71 -12.12
CA PHE A 143 5.42 3.79 -11.21
C PHE A 143 6.59 4.72 -10.84
N PRO A 144 7.26 5.32 -11.84
CA PRO A 144 8.48 6.09 -11.60
C PRO A 144 8.26 7.34 -10.76
N GLN A 145 7.08 7.86 -10.61
CA GLN A 145 6.78 9.08 -9.88
C GLN A 145 6.03 8.85 -8.57
N SER A 146 5.63 7.61 -8.30
CA SER A 146 4.92 7.24 -7.08
C SER A 146 5.85 7.27 -5.88
N MET A 147 5.32 7.64 -4.73
CA MET A 147 6.02 7.46 -3.45
C MET A 147 5.95 5.99 -3.05
N LEU A 148 7.10 5.37 -2.84
CA LEU A 148 7.18 4.00 -2.35
C LEU A 148 7.00 3.98 -0.83
N LEU A 149 6.05 3.15 -0.37
CA LEU A 149 5.82 2.82 1.03
C LEU A 149 6.26 1.37 1.26
N VAL A 150 7.25 1.18 2.10
CA VAL A 150 7.82 -0.13 2.40
C VAL A 150 8.19 -0.21 3.87
N GLN A 151 8.08 -1.39 4.46
CA GLN A 151 8.54 -1.60 5.82
C GLN A 151 10.05 -1.44 5.89
N LYS A 152 10.54 -0.80 6.97
CA LYS A 152 11.97 -0.55 7.17
C LYS A 152 12.81 -1.83 7.07
N ALA A 153 12.33 -2.94 7.65
CA ALA A 153 13.02 -4.22 7.61
C ALA A 153 13.18 -4.75 6.18
N GLU A 154 12.18 -4.59 5.33
CA GLU A 154 12.22 -4.98 3.91
C GLU A 154 13.18 -4.09 3.11
N TYR A 155 13.23 -2.82 3.45
CA TYR A 155 14.15 -1.87 2.81
C TYR A 155 15.61 -2.12 3.19
N GLU A 156 15.88 -2.43 4.44
CA GLU A 156 17.23 -2.71 4.97
C GLU A 156 17.71 -4.13 4.61
N TRP A 157 16.82 -5.01 4.14
CA TRP A 157 17.21 -6.35 3.69
C TRP A 157 18.10 -6.25 2.44
N PRO A 158 19.28 -6.90 2.40
CA PRO A 158 20.25 -6.74 1.32
C PRO A 158 19.82 -7.44 0.01
N ALA A 159 18.63 -7.18 -0.48
CA ALA A 159 18.09 -7.79 -1.69
C ALA A 159 17.28 -6.77 -2.53
N PRO A 160 16.53 -7.17 -3.51
CA PRO A 160 16.37 -6.62 -4.86
C PRO A 160 15.92 -5.15 -4.99
N LEU A 161 15.51 -4.45 -3.94
CA LEU A 161 15.11 -3.03 -4.04
C LEU A 161 16.23 -2.09 -4.50
N ALA A 162 17.49 -2.44 -4.25
CA ALA A 162 18.63 -1.67 -4.72
C ALA A 162 18.68 -1.49 -6.26
N ARG A 163 17.95 -2.33 -7.01
CA ARG A 163 17.86 -2.23 -8.47
C ARG A 163 16.70 -1.36 -8.95
N VAL A 164 15.79 -0.96 -8.09
CA VAL A 164 14.53 -0.32 -8.49
C VAL A 164 14.56 1.20 -8.28
N SER A 165 15.46 1.75 -7.50
CA SER A 165 15.32 3.16 -7.19
C SER A 165 16.60 3.96 -6.98
N ASN A 166 16.64 5.06 -7.70
CA ASN A 166 17.25 6.34 -7.27
C ASN A 166 16.15 7.20 -6.59
N ARG A 167 15.32 6.66 -5.69
CA ARG A 167 14.12 7.36 -5.20
C ARG A 167 14.08 7.55 -3.72
N THR A 168 13.53 8.71 -3.36
CA THR A 168 13.26 9.11 -1.98
C THR A 168 12.29 8.12 -1.35
N ILE A 169 12.79 7.35 -0.41
CA ILE A 169 12.02 6.49 0.50
C ILE A 169 11.75 7.32 1.75
N ARG A 170 10.53 7.32 2.19
CA ARG A 170 10.12 7.95 3.45
C ARG A 170 9.41 6.93 4.32
#